data_4380a69159732a502d170280b59edefe
#
_entry.id   4380a69159732a502d170280b59edefe
#
_cell.length_a   1.000
_cell.length_b   1.000
_cell.length_c   1.000
_cell.angle_alpha   90.00
_cell.angle_beta   90.00
_cell.angle_gamma   90.00
#
_symmetry.space_group_name_H-M   'P 1'
#
loop_
_entity.id
_entity.type
_entity.pdbx_description
1 polymer ?
#
loop_
_entity_poly.entity_id
_entity_poly.type
_entity_poly.pdbx_seq_one_letter_code
_entity_poly.pdbx_strand_id
1 'polypeptide(L)'
;MVQEDLDYIDKQECERRGFVKGTDGKYYKLNSLERLGRDGYLDFGNPRYSALDRVSAGNRLWRDFYRSRVESSGVNDLTKVRVDGGGGQQMSQSALEARDRFNKAIRVLPQEFIGVVTRVCCDDKDIVLVEGSERQKKYEKHRQAMVLCLGLDRLVEHYRR
;
A
#
# COMPACT_ATOMS: atom_id res chain seq x y z
N MET A 1 4.30 -6.73 -8.37
CA MET A 1 5.57 -6.15 -8.85
C MET A 1 5.59 -6.27 -10.37
N VAL A 2 5.58 -5.17 -11.09
CA VAL A 2 5.63 -5.15 -12.56
C VAL A 2 7.10 -5.09 -12.96
N GLN A 3 7.57 -6.07 -13.70
CA GLN A 3 8.90 -6.07 -14.29
C GLN A 3 8.78 -5.38 -15.66
N GLU A 4 9.36 -4.21 -15.82
CA GLU A 4 9.55 -3.56 -17.12
C GLU A 4 10.97 -3.81 -17.58
N ASP A 5 11.15 -4.10 -18.86
CA ASP A 5 12.48 -4.22 -19.50
C ASP A 5 13.09 -2.82 -19.59
N LEU A 6 13.92 -2.49 -18.61
CA LEU A 6 14.54 -1.18 -18.46
C LEU A 6 16.01 -1.16 -18.93
N ASP A 7 16.40 -2.06 -19.80
CA ASP A 7 17.80 -2.18 -20.29
C ASP A 7 18.34 -0.92 -20.97
N TYR A 8 17.52 0.10 -21.17
CA TYR A 8 17.87 1.33 -21.90
C TYR A 8 17.68 2.63 -21.11
N ILE A 9 17.26 2.58 -19.85
CA ILE A 9 17.01 3.79 -19.05
C ILE A 9 18.20 4.04 -18.13
N ASP A 10 18.74 5.28 -18.17
CA ASP A 10 19.78 5.73 -17.27
C ASP A 10 19.41 5.51 -15.79
N LYS A 11 20.38 5.10 -14.98
CA LYS A 11 20.21 4.84 -13.54
C LYS A 11 19.50 5.99 -12.81
N GLN A 12 19.84 7.24 -13.15
CA GLN A 12 19.20 8.42 -12.53
C GLN A 12 17.73 8.54 -12.90
N GLU A 13 17.35 8.21 -14.11
CA GLU A 13 15.95 8.23 -14.54
C GLU A 13 15.15 7.08 -13.91
N CYS A 14 15.74 5.90 -13.74
CA CYS A 14 15.12 4.81 -13.00
C CYS A 14 14.82 5.20 -11.54
N GLU A 15 15.78 5.83 -10.85
CA GLU A 15 15.60 6.29 -9.49
C GLU A 15 14.52 7.39 -9.37
N ARG A 16 14.47 8.32 -10.33
CA ARG A 16 13.41 9.36 -10.40
C ARG A 16 12.03 8.75 -10.59
N ARG A 17 11.91 7.70 -11.38
CA ARG A 17 10.65 6.97 -11.60
C ARG A 17 10.27 6.03 -10.47
N GLY A 18 11.09 5.94 -9.41
CA GLY A 18 10.83 5.09 -8.25
C GLY A 18 11.19 3.62 -8.46
N PHE A 19 12.13 3.32 -9.37
CA PHE A 19 12.71 1.99 -9.50
C PHE A 19 13.97 1.86 -8.65
N VAL A 20 14.17 0.67 -8.10
CA VAL A 20 15.40 0.29 -7.40
C VAL A 20 15.98 -0.97 -8.01
N LYS A 21 17.30 -1.03 -8.08
CA LYS A 21 18.01 -2.22 -8.55
C LYS A 21 18.07 -3.26 -7.44
N GLY A 22 17.53 -4.45 -7.68
CA GLY A 22 17.62 -5.59 -6.77
C GLY A 22 19.01 -6.24 -6.78
N THR A 23 19.21 -7.17 -5.85
CA THR A 23 20.45 -7.97 -5.73
C THR A 23 20.68 -8.88 -6.94
N ASP A 24 19.62 -9.22 -7.66
CA ASP A 24 19.64 -10.00 -8.92
C ASP A 24 19.96 -9.16 -10.16
N GLY A 25 20.24 -7.86 -9.97
CA GLY A 25 20.55 -6.92 -11.04
C GLY A 25 19.34 -6.32 -11.76
N LYS A 26 18.12 -6.78 -11.48
CA LYS A 26 16.89 -6.30 -12.10
C LYS A 26 16.35 -5.05 -11.40
N TYR A 27 15.59 -4.24 -12.14
CA TYR A 27 14.93 -3.06 -11.61
C TYR A 27 13.49 -3.40 -11.17
N TYR A 28 13.13 -2.96 -9.97
CA TYR A 28 11.80 -3.15 -9.38
C TYR A 28 11.17 -1.81 -9.06
N LYS A 29 9.91 -1.65 -9.45
CA LYS A 29 9.15 -0.44 -9.12
C LYS A 29 8.68 -0.49 -7.67
N LEU A 30 9.05 0.53 -6.90
CA LEU A 30 8.56 0.72 -5.54
C LEU A 30 7.12 1.23 -5.56
N ASN A 31 6.30 0.72 -4.65
CA ASN A 31 4.99 1.29 -4.37
C ASN A 31 5.12 2.63 -3.60
N SER A 32 4.03 3.38 -3.46
CA SER A 32 4.03 4.69 -2.80
C SER A 32 4.53 4.62 -1.36
N LEU A 33 4.17 3.59 -0.62
CA LEU A 33 4.61 3.38 0.76
C LEU A 33 6.11 3.11 0.85
N GLU A 34 6.65 2.26 -0.01
CA GLU A 34 8.08 1.94 -0.07
C GLU A 34 8.92 3.16 -0.46
N ARG A 35 8.42 3.99 -1.40
CA ARG A 35 9.07 5.27 -1.75
C ARG A 35 9.12 6.21 -0.56
N LEU A 36 8.01 6.36 0.17
CA LEU A 36 7.98 7.19 1.38
C LEU A 36 8.95 6.67 2.45
N GLY A 37 9.11 5.36 2.59
CA GLY A 37 10.09 4.74 3.48
C GLY A 37 11.52 5.06 3.07
N ARG A 38 11.86 4.90 1.80
CA ARG A 38 13.17 5.24 1.25
C ARG A 38 13.52 6.72 1.41
N ASP A 39 12.54 7.60 1.23
CA ASP A 39 12.72 9.04 1.27
C ASP A 39 12.69 9.61 2.72
N GLY A 40 12.64 8.73 3.75
CA GLY A 40 12.69 9.11 5.17
C GLY A 40 11.37 9.65 5.75
N TYR A 41 10.27 9.61 5.00
CA TYR A 41 8.96 10.08 5.48
C TYR A 41 8.28 9.10 6.46
N LEU A 42 8.80 7.90 6.62
CA LEU A 42 8.29 6.92 7.58
C LEU A 42 9.11 6.86 8.89
N ASP A 43 9.96 7.85 9.15
CA ASP A 43 10.77 7.90 10.37
C ASP A 43 10.12 8.74 11.49
N PHE A 44 8.96 9.35 11.24
CA PHE A 44 8.29 10.30 12.15
C PHE A 44 7.40 9.66 13.22
N GLY A 45 7.23 8.36 13.24
CA GLY A 45 6.34 7.68 14.18
C GLY A 45 7.02 7.33 15.51
N ASN A 46 6.45 6.35 16.20
CA ASN A 46 7.00 5.85 17.45
C ASN A 46 8.44 5.29 17.21
N PRO A 47 9.46 5.72 17.98
CA PRO A 47 10.84 5.27 17.82
C PRO A 47 11.04 3.77 18.05
N ARG A 48 10.08 3.06 18.64
CA ARG A 48 10.10 1.59 18.78
C ARG A 48 9.96 0.85 17.46
N TYR A 49 9.49 1.52 16.39
CA TYR A 49 9.23 0.91 15.10
C TYR A 49 10.08 1.58 14.04
N SER A 50 10.72 0.77 13.22
CA SER A 50 11.51 1.25 12.08
C SER A 50 10.59 1.58 10.89
N ALA A 51 11.13 2.31 9.90
CA ALA A 51 10.45 2.49 8.62
C ALA A 51 10.12 1.14 7.95
N LEU A 52 10.99 0.14 8.10
CA LEU A 52 10.77 -1.20 7.56
C LEU A 52 9.59 -1.92 8.24
N ASP A 53 9.44 -1.78 9.57
CA ASP A 53 8.27 -2.33 10.28
C ASP A 53 6.97 -1.72 9.74
N ARG A 54 6.97 -0.41 9.49
CA ARG A 54 5.82 0.33 8.94
C ARG A 54 5.50 -0.09 7.51
N VAL A 55 6.51 -0.21 6.65
CA VAL A 55 6.34 -0.72 5.29
C VAL A 55 5.78 -2.15 5.30
N SER A 56 6.31 -3.02 6.16
CA SER A 56 5.85 -4.39 6.29
C SER A 56 4.39 -4.47 6.73
N ALA A 57 3.98 -3.64 7.69
CA ALA A 57 2.59 -3.58 8.14
C ALA A 57 1.64 -3.06 7.05
N GLY A 58 2.03 -2.02 6.34
CA GLY A 58 1.24 -1.48 5.22
C GLY A 58 1.12 -2.47 4.05
N ASN A 59 2.20 -3.16 3.71
CA ASN A 59 2.18 -4.20 2.67
C ASN A 59 1.31 -5.42 3.08
N ARG A 60 1.23 -5.73 4.38
CA ARG A 60 0.32 -6.76 4.89
C ARG A 60 -1.13 -6.33 4.76
N LEU A 61 -1.45 -5.07 5.10
CA LEU A 61 -2.78 -4.49 4.91
C LEU A 61 -3.20 -4.52 3.43
N TRP A 62 -2.31 -4.09 2.53
CA TRP A 62 -2.55 -4.15 1.09
C TRP A 62 -2.83 -5.56 0.61
N ARG A 63 -2.09 -6.55 1.07
CA ARG A 63 -2.27 -7.96 0.67
C ARG A 63 -3.66 -8.49 1.03
N ASP A 64 -4.14 -8.19 2.24
CA ASP A 64 -5.47 -8.59 2.67
C ASP A 64 -6.56 -7.83 1.90
N PHE A 65 -6.36 -6.53 1.64
CA PHE A 65 -7.24 -5.72 0.80
C PHE A 65 -7.34 -6.27 -0.63
N TYR A 66 -6.19 -6.54 -1.25
CA TYR A 66 -6.13 -7.06 -2.61
C TYR A 66 -6.81 -8.42 -2.74
N ARG A 67 -6.48 -9.37 -1.85
CA ARG A 67 -7.10 -10.69 -1.85
C ARG A 67 -8.60 -10.64 -1.66
N SER A 68 -9.08 -9.77 -0.76
CA SER A 68 -10.52 -9.60 -0.54
C SER A 68 -11.28 -9.11 -1.76
N ARG A 69 -10.62 -8.38 -2.67
CA ARG A 69 -11.22 -7.84 -3.89
C ARG A 69 -11.06 -8.73 -5.10
N VAL A 70 -9.85 -9.23 -5.35
CA VAL A 70 -9.56 -10.02 -6.56
C VAL A 70 -10.33 -11.35 -6.54
N GLU A 71 -10.35 -12.03 -5.42
CA GLU A 71 -11.08 -13.29 -5.31
C GLU A 71 -12.61 -13.09 -5.24
N SER A 72 -13.09 -11.89 -4.83
CA SER A 72 -14.51 -11.57 -4.85
C SER A 72 -15.01 -11.14 -6.24
N SER A 73 -14.14 -10.60 -7.08
CA SER A 73 -14.51 -10.19 -8.45
C SER A 73 -14.47 -11.33 -9.45
N GLY A 74 -14.23 -12.58 -9.00
CA GLY A 74 -14.12 -13.75 -9.87
C GLY A 74 -13.26 -13.40 -11.09
N VAL A 75 -11.93 -13.50 -10.97
CA VAL A 75 -11.06 -13.33 -12.13
C VAL A 75 -11.61 -14.21 -13.22
N ASN A 76 -12.13 -13.59 -14.27
CA ASN A 76 -12.76 -14.21 -15.39
C ASN A 76 -11.84 -15.28 -15.96
N ASP A 77 -12.14 -16.52 -15.66
CA ASP A 77 -11.79 -17.60 -16.54
C ASP A 77 -12.60 -17.36 -17.82
N LEU A 78 -11.98 -16.69 -18.79
CA LEU A 78 -12.58 -16.37 -20.10
C LEU A 78 -13.03 -17.60 -20.88
N THR A 79 -12.78 -18.81 -20.33
CA THR A 79 -13.18 -20.09 -20.92
C THR A 79 -14.51 -20.62 -20.39
N LYS A 80 -15.09 -20.02 -19.33
CA LYS A 80 -16.40 -20.44 -18.81
C LYS A 80 -17.53 -19.68 -19.49
N VAL A 81 -18.29 -20.40 -20.30
CA VAL A 81 -19.56 -19.93 -20.86
C VAL A 81 -20.44 -19.44 -19.72
N ARG A 82 -20.83 -18.16 -19.76
CA ARG A 82 -21.84 -17.59 -18.87
C ARG A 82 -23.15 -18.28 -19.13
N VAL A 83 -23.57 -19.13 -18.22
CA VAL A 83 -24.97 -19.55 -18.15
C VAL A 83 -25.70 -18.49 -17.34
N ASP A 84 -26.60 -17.75 -17.97
CA ASP A 84 -27.48 -16.80 -17.31
C ASP A 84 -28.33 -17.53 -16.27
N GLY A 85 -27.98 -17.35 -15.01
CA GLY A 85 -28.74 -17.86 -13.87
C GLY A 85 -28.26 -17.10 -12.64
N GLY A 86 -29.11 -16.21 -12.09
CA GLY A 86 -28.88 -15.29 -10.98
C GLY A 86 -28.33 -15.96 -9.72
N GLY A 87 -27.04 -16.19 -9.71
CA GLY A 87 -26.27 -16.62 -8.55
C GLY A 87 -25.33 -15.51 -8.15
N GLY A 88 -25.56 -14.88 -6.98
CA GLY A 88 -24.58 -14.05 -6.34
C GLY A 88 -23.26 -14.79 -6.28
N GLN A 89 -22.19 -14.23 -6.82
CA GLN A 89 -20.87 -14.85 -6.81
C GLN A 89 -20.49 -15.13 -5.34
N GLN A 90 -20.46 -16.41 -4.98
CA GLN A 90 -19.99 -16.83 -3.67
C GLN A 90 -18.50 -16.47 -3.59
N MET A 91 -18.17 -15.60 -2.63
CA MET A 91 -16.76 -15.29 -2.32
C MET A 91 -16.07 -16.59 -1.88
N SER A 92 -14.83 -16.79 -2.31
CA SER A 92 -14.02 -17.88 -1.80
C SER A 92 -13.79 -17.74 -0.29
N GLN A 93 -13.60 -18.87 0.40
CA GLN A 93 -13.28 -18.87 1.84
C GLN A 93 -12.04 -17.99 2.12
N SER A 94 -11.03 -18.05 1.26
CA SER A 94 -9.80 -17.25 1.35
C SER A 94 -10.07 -15.73 1.24
N ALA A 95 -10.99 -15.33 0.35
CA ALA A 95 -11.38 -13.93 0.20
C ALA A 95 -12.16 -13.41 1.43
N LEU A 96 -13.04 -14.23 1.99
CA LEU A 96 -13.77 -13.91 3.22
C LEU A 96 -12.81 -13.71 4.40
N GLU A 97 -11.87 -14.62 4.58
CA GLU A 97 -10.84 -14.52 5.62
C GLU A 97 -9.93 -13.28 5.43
N ALA A 98 -9.54 -12.99 4.20
CA ALA A 98 -8.76 -11.78 3.88
C ALA A 98 -9.57 -10.51 4.20
N ARG A 99 -10.86 -10.49 3.87
CA ARG A 99 -11.76 -9.38 4.21
C ARG A 99 -11.90 -9.20 5.71
N ASP A 100 -12.03 -10.28 6.47
CA ASP A 100 -12.12 -10.21 7.92
C ASP A 100 -10.85 -9.68 8.55
N ARG A 101 -9.67 -10.14 8.09
CA ARG A 101 -8.37 -9.61 8.54
C ARG A 101 -8.23 -8.13 8.22
N PHE A 102 -8.58 -7.71 7.01
CA PHE A 102 -8.57 -6.32 6.60
C PHE A 102 -9.48 -5.46 7.49
N ASN A 103 -10.72 -5.89 7.71
CA ASN A 103 -11.67 -5.16 8.55
C ASN A 103 -11.19 -5.06 10.01
N LYS A 104 -10.58 -6.11 10.56
CA LYS A 104 -9.98 -6.08 11.90
C LYS A 104 -8.83 -5.07 11.97
N ALA A 105 -7.98 -5.03 10.95
CA ALA A 105 -6.88 -4.07 10.86
C ALA A 105 -7.37 -2.63 10.74
N ILE A 106 -8.41 -2.37 9.94
CA ILE A 106 -8.99 -1.02 9.84
C ILE A 106 -9.63 -0.56 11.16
N ARG A 107 -10.27 -1.47 11.91
CA ARG A 107 -10.92 -1.13 13.19
C ARG A 107 -9.96 -0.69 14.29
N VAL A 108 -8.69 -1.04 14.24
CA VAL A 108 -7.69 -0.57 15.21
C VAL A 108 -7.14 0.83 14.89
N LEU A 109 -7.46 1.35 13.71
CA LEU A 109 -7.07 2.70 13.30
C LEU A 109 -8.08 3.74 13.80
N PRO A 110 -7.61 4.85 14.42
CA PRO A 110 -8.43 6.03 14.60
C PRO A 110 -9.01 6.52 13.28
N GLN A 111 -10.22 7.07 13.33
CA GLN A 111 -10.98 7.51 12.15
C GLN A 111 -10.17 8.47 11.25
N GLU A 112 -9.43 9.38 11.86
CA GLU A 112 -8.59 10.37 11.18
C GLU A 112 -7.41 9.77 10.40
N PHE A 113 -6.97 8.54 10.73
CA PHE A 113 -5.83 7.89 10.05
C PHE A 113 -6.26 7.01 8.89
N ILE A 114 -7.51 6.52 8.89
CA ILE A 114 -8.00 5.56 7.89
C ILE A 114 -7.81 6.08 6.48
N GLY A 115 -8.19 7.35 6.22
CA GLY A 115 -8.12 7.94 4.89
C GLY A 115 -6.70 7.97 4.32
N VAL A 116 -5.72 8.40 5.11
CA VAL A 116 -4.31 8.48 4.66
C VAL A 116 -3.72 7.09 4.51
N VAL A 117 -3.96 6.18 5.46
CA VAL A 117 -3.43 4.81 5.43
C VAL A 117 -3.99 4.04 4.24
N THR A 118 -5.30 4.06 4.00
CA THR A 118 -5.91 3.35 2.86
C THR A 118 -5.47 3.93 1.52
N ARG A 119 -5.38 5.26 1.41
CA ARG A 119 -4.90 5.93 0.21
C ARG A 119 -3.49 5.49 -0.19
N VAL A 120 -2.57 5.47 0.76
CA VAL A 120 -1.16 5.13 0.48
C VAL A 120 -0.96 3.63 0.37
N CYS A 121 -1.51 2.84 1.29
CA CYS A 121 -1.27 1.41 1.34
C CYS A 121 -2.15 0.61 0.36
N CYS A 122 -3.42 0.97 0.19
CA CYS A 122 -4.35 0.18 -0.60
C CYS A 122 -4.53 0.70 -2.02
N ASP A 123 -4.57 2.02 -2.20
CA ASP A 123 -4.78 2.64 -3.51
C ASP A 123 -3.48 2.98 -4.25
N ASP A 124 -2.33 2.74 -3.62
CA ASP A 124 -0.98 3.08 -4.13
C ASP A 124 -0.86 4.54 -4.59
N LYS A 125 -1.48 5.47 -3.86
CA LYS A 125 -1.46 6.89 -4.14
C LYS A 125 -0.54 7.61 -3.17
N ASP A 126 0.18 8.61 -3.67
CA ASP A 126 0.99 9.48 -2.84
C ASP A 126 0.15 10.30 -1.85
N ILE A 127 0.83 10.82 -0.84
CA ILE A 127 0.29 11.81 0.08
C ILE A 127 -0.26 13.00 -0.72
N VAL A 128 -1.44 13.50 -0.33
CA VAL A 128 -2.10 14.62 -1.02
C VAL A 128 -1.24 15.86 -0.92
N LEU A 129 -0.89 16.43 -2.08
CA LEU A 129 -0.26 17.74 -2.15
C LEU A 129 -1.36 18.80 -2.21
N VAL A 130 -1.32 19.74 -1.29
CA VAL A 130 -2.21 20.91 -1.28
C VAL A 130 -1.71 21.94 -2.28
N GLU A 131 -2.61 22.62 -2.99
CA GLU A 131 -2.24 23.78 -3.79
C GLU A 131 -1.72 24.89 -2.89
N GLY A 132 -0.59 25.49 -3.26
CA GLY A 132 0.03 26.52 -2.46
C GLY A 132 1.53 26.69 -2.75
N SER A 133 2.19 27.50 -1.92
CA SER A 133 3.64 27.69 -2.01
C SER A 133 4.40 26.40 -1.72
N GLU A 134 5.63 26.27 -2.20
CA GLU A 134 6.48 25.09 -1.94
C GLU A 134 6.68 24.83 -0.43
N ARG A 135 6.72 25.89 0.38
CA ARG A 135 6.79 25.77 1.84
C ARG A 135 5.53 25.14 2.43
N GLN A 136 4.35 25.53 1.94
CA GLN A 136 3.06 24.96 2.38
C GLN A 136 2.92 23.50 1.96
N LYS A 137 3.30 23.17 0.73
CA LYS A 137 3.32 21.78 0.23
C LYS A 137 4.22 20.89 1.07
N LYS A 138 5.44 21.38 1.39
CA LYS A 138 6.39 20.64 2.22
C LYS A 138 5.85 20.42 3.65
N TYR A 139 5.27 21.43 4.25
CA TYR A 139 4.67 21.33 5.58
C TYR A 139 3.53 20.30 5.61
N GLU A 140 2.62 20.39 4.65
CA GLU A 140 1.48 19.48 4.56
C GLU A 140 1.92 18.04 4.30
N LYS A 141 2.93 17.83 3.45
CA LYS A 141 3.51 16.52 3.21
C LYS A 141 4.07 15.90 4.51
N HIS A 142 4.79 16.67 5.31
CA HIS A 142 5.30 16.21 6.60
C HIS A 142 4.18 15.89 7.58
N ARG A 143 3.15 16.74 7.65
CA ARG A 143 1.99 16.53 8.52
C ARG A 143 1.27 15.23 8.17
N GLN A 144 1.02 14.99 6.89
CA GLN A 144 0.37 13.75 6.44
C GLN A 144 1.27 12.53 6.61
N ALA A 145 2.58 12.66 6.42
CA ALA A 145 3.53 11.59 6.71
C ALA A 145 3.53 11.20 8.19
N MET A 146 3.43 12.18 9.09
CA MET A 146 3.30 11.89 10.52
C MET A 146 2.00 11.14 10.84
N VAL A 147 0.87 11.57 10.29
CA VAL A 147 -0.43 10.89 10.43
C VAL A 147 -0.33 9.44 9.90
N LEU A 148 0.29 9.25 8.74
CA LEU A 148 0.54 7.93 8.17
C LEU A 148 1.38 7.06 9.10
N CYS A 149 2.50 7.58 9.64
CA CYS A 149 3.35 6.85 10.58
C CYS A 149 2.59 6.39 11.82
N LEU A 150 1.79 7.28 12.42
CA LEU A 150 0.99 6.94 13.60
C LEU A 150 -0.05 5.84 13.29
N GLY A 151 -0.68 5.90 12.12
CA GLY A 151 -1.58 4.84 11.65
C GLY A 151 -0.85 3.51 11.43
N LEU A 152 0.32 3.55 10.78
CA LEU A 152 1.14 2.36 10.57
C LEU A 152 1.67 1.76 11.87
N ASP A 153 2.02 2.57 12.86
CA ASP A 153 2.41 2.08 14.19
C ASP A 153 1.29 1.26 14.85
N ARG A 154 0.03 1.69 14.72
CA ARG A 154 -1.13 0.90 15.18
C ARG A 154 -1.25 -0.43 14.45
N LEU A 155 -0.99 -0.45 13.15
CA LEU A 155 -0.98 -1.69 12.37
C LEU A 155 0.17 -2.61 12.77
N VAL A 156 1.38 -2.08 13.03
CA VAL A 156 2.51 -2.86 13.54
C VAL A 156 2.13 -3.54 14.86
N GLU A 157 1.53 -2.81 15.81
CA GLU A 157 1.05 -3.36 17.08
C GLU A 157 -0.01 -4.44 16.88
N HIS A 158 -0.95 -4.21 15.96
CA HIS A 158 -2.01 -5.18 15.63
C HIS A 158 -1.44 -6.48 15.06
N TYR A 159 -0.45 -6.40 14.19
CA TYR A 159 0.12 -7.58 13.51
C TYR A 159 1.20 -8.31 14.31
N ARG A 160 1.70 -7.74 15.41
CA ARG A 160 2.64 -8.38 16.33
C ARG A 160 1.95 -9.24 17.41
N ARG A 161 0.64 -9.09 17.56
CA ARG A 161 -0.20 -9.91 18.46
C ARG A 161 -0.57 -11.23 17.79
#